data_4687511dcbaf486719f4e2bc5b79d342
#
_entry.id   4687511dcbaf486719f4e2bc5b79d342
#
_cell.length_a   1.000
_cell.length_b   1.000
_cell.length_c   1.000
_cell.angle_alpha   90.00
_cell.angle_beta   90.00
_cell.angle_gamma   90.00
#
_symmetry.space_group_name_H-M   'P 1'
#
loop_
_entity.id
_entity.type
_entity.pdbx_description
1 polymer ?
#
loop_
_entity_poly.entity_id
_entity_poly.type
_entity_poly.pdbx_seq_one_letter_code
_entity_poly.pdbx_strand_id
1 'polypeptide(L)'
;MTSARVIRYTTHPEAADENERLVRAVYAELAGQQPDGLHYATFRLDDGVTFVHIAVLDGDQNPLPAMAAFGEFQAGLQSRCAEGPAPAGATVIGSYRLLPG
;
A
#
# COMPACT_ATOMS: atom_id res chain seq x y z
N MET A 1 15.21 -6.51 -12.17
CA MET A 1 14.26 -5.74 -12.98
C MET A 1 13.25 -5.05 -12.07
N THR A 2 12.98 -3.79 -12.31
CA THR A 2 12.08 -3.00 -11.47
C THR A 2 10.65 -3.15 -11.96
N SER A 3 9.73 -3.42 -11.04
CA SER A 3 8.31 -3.47 -11.35
C SER A 3 7.55 -2.55 -10.40
N ALA A 4 6.48 -1.94 -10.90
CA ALA A 4 5.68 -1.04 -10.12
C ALA A 4 4.21 -1.45 -10.17
N ARG A 5 3.51 -1.21 -9.07
CA ARG A 5 2.08 -1.49 -8.99
C ARG A 5 1.40 -0.36 -8.24
N VAL A 6 0.26 0.07 -8.76
CA VAL A 6 -0.57 1.10 -8.15
C VAL A 6 -1.90 0.46 -7.82
N ILE A 7 -2.36 0.64 -6.58
CA ILE A 7 -3.63 0.08 -6.12
C ILE A 7 -4.46 1.22 -5.56
N ARG A 8 -5.68 1.39 -6.08
CA ARG A 8 -6.59 2.44 -5.64
C ARG A 8 -7.90 1.83 -5.19
N TYR A 9 -8.43 2.33 -4.08
CA TYR A 9 -9.74 1.94 -3.59
C TYR A 9 -10.36 3.06 -2.77
N THR A 10 -11.68 3.01 -2.63
CA THR A 10 -12.43 3.94 -1.80
C THR A 10 -13.12 3.16 -0.70
N THR A 11 -12.91 3.55 0.55
CA THR A 11 -13.56 2.87 1.67
C THR A 11 -14.94 3.46 1.93
N HIS A 12 -15.76 2.72 2.68
CA HIS A 12 -16.93 3.34 3.31
C HIS A 12 -16.43 4.37 4.31
N PRO A 13 -17.14 5.51 4.49
CA PRO A 13 -16.66 6.56 5.39
C PRO A 13 -16.39 6.08 6.81
N GLU A 14 -17.24 5.20 7.33
CA GLU A 14 -17.09 4.67 8.69
C GLU A 14 -15.92 3.71 8.83
N ALA A 15 -15.35 3.23 7.73
CA ALA A 15 -14.23 2.30 7.75
C ALA A 15 -12.89 2.98 7.46
N ALA A 16 -12.89 4.26 7.10
CA ALA A 16 -11.68 4.93 6.63
C ALA A 16 -10.58 5.00 7.70
N ASP A 17 -10.94 5.34 8.94
CA ASP A 17 -9.97 5.45 10.02
C ASP A 17 -9.40 4.09 10.39
N GLU A 18 -10.23 3.06 10.42
CA GLU A 18 -9.74 1.70 10.67
C GLU A 18 -8.80 1.25 9.56
N ASN A 19 -9.12 1.60 8.32
CA ASN A 19 -8.24 1.27 7.20
C ASN A 19 -6.87 1.93 7.36
N GLU A 20 -6.86 3.21 7.77
CA GLU A 20 -5.60 3.89 8.01
C GLU A 20 -4.81 3.24 9.14
N ARG A 21 -5.47 2.82 10.21
CA ARG A 21 -4.83 2.13 11.32
C ARG A 21 -4.14 0.84 10.85
N LEU A 22 -4.83 0.06 10.02
CA LEU A 22 -4.27 -1.18 9.50
C LEU A 22 -3.10 -0.93 8.55
N VAL A 23 -3.18 0.13 7.74
CA VAL A 23 -2.08 0.51 6.86
C VAL A 23 -0.86 0.92 7.70
N ARG A 24 -1.05 1.75 8.73
CA ARG A 24 0.06 2.18 9.59
C ARG A 24 0.75 1.01 10.26
N ALA A 25 0.00 -0.04 10.61
CA ALA A 25 0.59 -1.25 11.21
C ALA A 25 1.52 -1.95 10.21
N VAL A 26 1.18 -1.95 8.92
CA VAL A 26 2.06 -2.49 7.88
C VAL A 26 3.40 -1.75 7.88
N TYR A 27 3.36 -0.41 7.94
CA TYR A 27 4.60 0.38 7.94
C TYR A 27 5.41 0.20 9.20
N ALA A 28 4.74 -0.01 10.35
CA ALA A 28 5.46 -0.31 11.59
C ALA A 28 6.24 -1.62 11.47
N GLU A 29 5.63 -2.64 10.88
CA GLU A 29 6.32 -3.91 10.67
C GLU A 29 7.46 -3.75 9.65
N LEU A 30 7.24 -2.99 8.57
CA LEU A 30 8.29 -2.72 7.58
C LEU A 30 9.49 -2.02 8.20
N ALA A 31 9.25 -1.06 9.09
CA ALA A 31 10.33 -0.33 9.76
C ALA A 31 11.17 -1.28 10.61
N GLY A 32 10.56 -2.31 11.19
CA GLY A 32 11.28 -3.30 11.98
C GLY A 32 12.03 -4.32 11.14
N GLN A 33 11.44 -4.75 10.02
CA GLN A 33 12.03 -5.79 9.19
C GLN A 33 12.99 -5.25 8.13
N GLN A 34 12.74 -4.05 7.62
CA GLN A 34 13.56 -3.40 6.59
C GLN A 34 13.90 -4.33 5.41
N PRO A 35 12.88 -4.90 4.74
CA PRO A 35 13.16 -5.79 3.62
C PRO A 35 13.82 -5.05 2.46
N ASP A 36 14.77 -5.70 1.82
CA ASP A 36 15.46 -5.12 0.69
C ASP A 36 14.59 -5.15 -0.57
N GLY A 37 14.79 -4.14 -1.44
CA GLY A 37 14.17 -4.12 -2.76
C GLY A 37 12.73 -3.68 -2.81
N LEU A 38 12.16 -3.29 -1.68
CA LEU A 38 10.79 -2.79 -1.63
C LEU A 38 10.76 -1.29 -1.36
N HIS A 39 10.08 -0.56 -2.22
CA HIS A 39 9.78 0.86 -2.02
C HIS A 39 8.26 0.99 -2.02
N TYR A 40 7.68 1.45 -0.91
CA TYR A 40 6.24 1.35 -0.72
C TYR A 40 5.73 2.63 -0.07
N ALA A 41 4.65 3.19 -0.61
CA ALA A 41 4.02 4.38 -0.06
C ALA A 41 2.51 4.27 -0.18
N THR A 42 1.80 4.82 0.78
CA THR A 42 0.34 4.87 0.78
C THR A 42 -0.11 6.29 1.03
N PHE A 43 -1.08 6.72 0.24
CA PHE A 43 -1.66 8.05 0.35
C PHE A 43 -3.13 7.94 0.66
N ARG A 44 -3.61 8.77 1.58
CA ARG A 44 -5.03 8.96 1.82
C ARG A 44 -5.38 10.30 1.19
N LEU A 45 -6.30 10.31 0.23
CA LEU A 45 -6.63 11.53 -0.48
C LEU A 45 -7.46 12.46 0.39
N ASP A 46 -7.59 13.72 -0.04
CA ASP A 46 -8.25 14.74 0.76
C ASP A 46 -9.75 14.52 0.94
N ASP A 47 -10.35 13.63 0.14
CA ASP A 47 -11.74 13.22 0.36
C ASP A 47 -11.93 12.38 1.62
N GLY A 48 -10.82 11.92 2.22
CA GLY A 48 -10.83 11.17 3.46
C GLY A 48 -11.17 9.70 3.33
N VAL A 49 -11.55 9.23 2.15
CA VAL A 49 -12.00 7.85 1.96
C VAL A 49 -11.26 7.11 0.86
N THR A 50 -10.52 7.81 0.00
CA THR A 50 -9.78 7.18 -1.09
C THR A 50 -8.33 6.96 -0.68
N PHE A 51 -7.84 5.76 -0.93
CA PHE A 51 -6.46 5.37 -0.63
C PHE A 51 -5.76 4.93 -1.90
N VAL A 52 -4.49 5.30 -2.03
CA VAL A 52 -3.64 4.89 -3.14
C VAL A 52 -2.37 4.29 -2.57
N HIS A 53 -2.06 3.08 -2.98
CA HIS A 53 -0.82 2.41 -2.60
C HIS A 53 0.07 2.32 -3.83
N ILE A 54 1.34 2.65 -3.65
CA ILE A 54 2.34 2.51 -4.70
C ILE A 54 3.42 1.59 -4.18
N ALA A 55 3.69 0.52 -4.91
CA ALA A 55 4.75 -0.41 -4.56
C ALA A 55 5.70 -0.55 -5.75
N VAL A 56 6.99 -0.38 -5.49
CA VAL A 56 8.04 -0.56 -6.49
C VAL A 56 8.98 -1.63 -5.97
N LEU A 57 9.21 -2.66 -6.77
CA LEU A 57 10.06 -3.78 -6.41
C LEU A 57 11.27 -3.81 -7.32
N ASP A 58 12.47 -3.92 -6.73
CA ASP A 58 13.72 -3.98 -7.49
C ASP A 58 14.06 -5.37 -7.98
N GLY A 59 13.27 -6.38 -7.59
CA GLY A 59 13.50 -7.76 -7.98
C GLY A 59 12.19 -8.50 -8.14
N ASP A 60 12.27 -9.82 -8.11
CA ASP A 60 11.10 -10.67 -8.33
C ASP A 60 10.34 -10.97 -7.04
N GLN A 61 10.89 -10.62 -5.89
CA GLN A 61 10.31 -10.98 -4.60
C GLN A 61 9.53 -9.83 -3.99
N ASN A 62 8.32 -10.14 -3.56
CA ASN A 62 7.48 -9.18 -2.85
C ASN A 62 7.35 -9.66 -1.40
N PRO A 63 7.95 -8.95 -0.43
CA PRO A 63 7.88 -9.38 0.97
C PRO A 63 6.53 -9.13 1.63
N LEU A 64 5.68 -8.28 1.05
CA LEU A 64 4.43 -7.89 1.69
C LEU A 64 3.51 -9.07 2.03
N PRO A 65 3.25 -10.02 1.12
CA PRO A 65 2.31 -11.10 1.44
C PRO A 65 2.73 -11.98 2.61
N ALA A 66 4.02 -12.00 2.93
CA ALA A 66 4.53 -12.82 4.05
C ALA A 66 4.44 -12.10 5.39
N MET A 67 4.05 -10.83 5.42
CA MET A 67 4.02 -10.04 6.63
C MET A 67 2.67 -10.17 7.33
N ALA A 68 2.71 -10.33 8.67
CA ALA A 68 1.48 -10.50 9.45
C ALA A 68 0.56 -9.29 9.35
N ALA A 69 1.11 -8.08 9.47
CA ALA A 69 0.30 -6.88 9.39
C ALA A 69 -0.33 -6.70 8.02
N PHE A 70 0.38 -7.06 6.95
CA PHE A 70 -0.18 -6.99 5.61
C PHE A 70 -1.33 -7.99 5.45
N GLY A 71 -1.19 -9.18 6.01
CA GLY A 71 -2.26 -10.18 6.01
C GLY A 71 -3.51 -9.68 6.73
N GLU A 72 -3.35 -9.02 7.86
CA GLU A 72 -4.48 -8.44 8.58
C GLU A 72 -5.14 -7.32 7.78
N PHE A 73 -4.34 -6.47 7.15
CA PHE A 73 -4.87 -5.42 6.28
C PHE A 73 -5.69 -6.02 5.13
N GLN A 74 -5.16 -7.04 4.47
CA GLN A 74 -5.82 -7.67 3.33
C GLN A 74 -7.11 -8.39 3.72
N ALA A 75 -7.13 -9.02 4.91
CA ALA A 75 -8.22 -9.90 5.30
C ALA A 75 -9.58 -9.19 5.33
N GLY A 76 -9.63 -7.93 5.73
CA GLY A 76 -10.88 -7.19 5.81
C GLY A 76 -11.05 -6.13 4.74
N LEU A 77 -10.12 -6.06 3.78
CA LEU A 77 -10.10 -4.96 2.83
C LEU A 77 -11.39 -4.90 1.99
N GLN A 78 -11.83 -6.04 1.47
CA GLN A 78 -13.01 -6.08 0.62
C GLN A 78 -14.24 -5.51 1.34
N SER A 79 -14.42 -5.85 2.61
CA SER A 79 -15.60 -5.38 3.35
C SER A 79 -15.47 -3.90 3.75
N ARG A 80 -14.26 -3.35 3.79
CA ARG A 80 -14.08 -1.93 4.06
C ARG A 80 -14.28 -1.06 2.82
N CYS A 81 -14.22 -1.66 1.63
CA CYS A 81 -14.24 -0.89 0.38
C CYS A 81 -15.65 -0.68 -0.13
N ALA A 82 -15.96 0.56 -0.52
CA ALA A 82 -17.14 0.89 -1.32
C ALA A 82 -16.83 0.66 -2.80
N GLU A 83 -15.58 0.91 -3.21
CA GLU A 83 -15.11 0.68 -4.58
C GLU A 83 -13.69 0.12 -4.56
N GLY A 84 -13.43 -0.84 -5.45
CA GLY A 84 -12.13 -1.47 -5.57
C GLY A 84 -11.94 -2.58 -4.56
N PRO A 85 -10.71 -3.01 -4.30
CA PRO A 85 -9.46 -2.43 -4.85
C PRO A 85 -9.25 -2.72 -6.32
N ALA A 86 -8.57 -1.79 -7.00
CA ALA A 86 -8.26 -1.91 -8.41
C ALA A 86 -6.73 -1.87 -8.59
N PRO A 87 -6.08 -3.03 -8.56
CA PRO A 87 -4.63 -3.08 -8.78
C PRO A 87 -4.30 -2.93 -10.26
N ALA A 88 -3.23 -2.21 -10.55
CA ALA A 88 -2.75 -2.02 -11.92
C ALA A 88 -1.23 -2.07 -11.92
N GLY A 89 -0.67 -2.80 -12.88
CA GLY A 89 0.75 -2.73 -13.13
C GLY A 89 1.09 -1.38 -13.72
N ALA A 90 2.29 -0.89 -13.41
CA ALA A 90 2.70 0.45 -13.83
C ALA A 90 4.17 0.45 -14.21
N THR A 91 4.54 1.40 -15.06
CA THR A 91 5.93 1.62 -15.44
C THR A 91 6.40 2.93 -14.83
N VAL A 92 7.54 2.90 -14.16
CA VAL A 92 8.13 4.12 -13.64
C VAL A 92 8.75 4.89 -14.79
N ILE A 93 8.22 6.05 -15.11
CA ILE A 93 8.75 6.89 -16.18
C ILE A 93 9.65 8.00 -15.65
N GLY A 94 9.71 8.17 -14.33
CA GLY A 94 10.59 9.13 -13.70
C GLY A 94 10.33 9.16 -12.21
N SER A 95 11.35 9.56 -11.45
CA SER A 95 11.20 9.79 -10.01
C SER A 95 12.30 10.74 -9.56
N TYR A 96 11.99 11.59 -8.60
CA TYR A 96 12.93 12.51 -8.03
C TYR A 96 12.57 12.70 -6.56
N ARG A 97 13.39 12.13 -5.69
CA ARG A 97 13.24 12.28 -4.23
C ARG A 97 11.78 12.11 -3.78
N LEU A 98 11.10 11.08 -4.31
CA LEU A 98 9.66 10.91 -4.09
C LEU A 98 9.28 11.01 -2.61
N LEU A 99 10.05 10.38 -1.73
CA LEU A 99 9.83 10.48 -0.30
C LEU A 99 11.16 10.68 0.39
N PRO A 100 11.23 11.57 1.39
CA PRO A 100 12.47 11.78 2.12
C PRO A 100 12.80 10.59 3.02
N GLY A 101 14.04 10.30 3.15
CA GLY A 101 14.56 9.30 4.06
C GLY A 101 14.70 7.94 3.47
#